data_6e4fa76946e706b72b4663c6f443de8e
#
_entry.id   6e4fa76946e706b72b4663c6f443de8e
#
_cell.length_a   1.000
_cell.length_b   1.000
_cell.length_c   1.000
_cell.angle_alpha   90.00
_cell.angle_beta   90.00
_cell.angle_gamma   90.00
#
_symmetry.space_group_name_H-M   'P 1'
#
loop_
_entity.id
_entity.type
_entity.pdbx_description
1 polymer ?
#
loop_
_entity_poly.entity_id
_entity_poly.type
_entity_poly.pdbx_seq_one_letter_code
_entity_poly.pdbx_strand_id
1 'polypeptide(L)'
;KKTPGGIKIKKGKLRGVESNGMMCSIEELGSTTEFYPEAPENGIYIFDDSVEVGADAVEVLGLHDTVFEYEINRVDCYSVLGIAREAAATFRKPFVAPEVKAVGTTGDVNDYIKVEVKDAELCPRYCAKVVKNVKIAPSPEWMQRRLSACGIRPINNLVDITNYVMEEFGQPMHAYDLSTIKGNKIVVRRAEDGEKFTTLDGQERTLDRDMLMICDEEKAIGLAGIMGGENS
;
A
#
# COMPACT_ATOMS: atom_id res chain seq x y z
N LYS A 1 -33.01 5.24 7.44
CA LYS A 1 -31.77 4.58 6.98
C LYS A 1 -31.13 3.85 8.17
N LYS A 2 -30.29 2.88 7.92
CA LYS A 2 -29.45 2.21 8.95
C LYS A 2 -28.01 2.68 8.73
N THR A 3 -27.27 2.92 9.80
CA THR A 3 -25.82 3.05 9.72
C THR A 3 -25.20 1.66 9.50
N PRO A 4 -23.97 1.56 8.98
CA PRO A 4 -23.25 0.29 8.87
C PRO A 4 -23.16 -0.46 10.20
N GLY A 5 -23.05 0.25 11.34
CA GLY A 5 -23.12 -0.31 12.70
C GLY A 5 -24.50 -0.77 13.14
N GLY A 6 -25.50 -0.77 12.25
CA GLY A 6 -26.84 -1.31 12.51
C GLY A 6 -27.81 -0.38 13.22
N ILE A 7 -27.41 0.84 13.57
CA ILE A 7 -28.28 1.83 14.22
C ILE A 7 -29.36 2.29 13.23
N LYS A 8 -30.61 2.15 13.57
CA LYS A 8 -31.72 2.60 12.73
C LYS A 8 -32.12 4.02 13.08
N ILE A 9 -31.77 4.97 12.23
CA ILE A 9 -32.15 6.37 12.37
C ILE A 9 -33.60 6.55 11.93
N LYS A 10 -34.42 7.14 12.81
CA LYS A 10 -35.84 7.43 12.58
C LYS A 10 -36.10 8.89 12.87
N LYS A 11 -37.14 9.44 12.21
CA LYS A 11 -37.70 10.74 12.58
C LYS A 11 -38.11 10.72 14.06
N GLY A 12 -37.71 11.75 14.81
CA GLY A 12 -37.99 11.87 16.25
C GLY A 12 -37.97 13.31 16.71
N LYS A 13 -38.08 13.52 18.01
CA LYS A 13 -37.91 14.83 18.65
C LYS A 13 -36.72 14.75 19.61
N LEU A 14 -35.78 15.67 19.48
CA LEU A 14 -34.66 15.84 20.37
C LEU A 14 -34.87 17.17 21.16
N ARG A 15 -35.00 17.09 22.48
CA ARG A 15 -35.25 18.27 23.35
C ARG A 15 -36.40 19.17 22.86
N GLY A 16 -37.46 18.53 22.33
CA GLY A 16 -38.64 19.25 21.84
C GLY A 16 -38.59 19.73 20.38
N VAL A 17 -37.43 19.66 19.73
CA VAL A 17 -37.22 20.03 18.33
C VAL A 17 -37.32 18.78 17.44
N GLU A 18 -38.02 18.88 16.32
CA GLU A 18 -38.08 17.76 15.35
C GLU A 18 -36.70 17.48 14.75
N SER A 19 -36.33 16.23 14.75
CA SER A 19 -35.12 15.72 14.12
C SER A 19 -35.48 14.69 13.05
N ASN A 20 -35.03 14.91 11.82
CA ASN A 20 -35.29 14.05 10.69
C ASN A 20 -34.08 13.16 10.32
N GLY A 21 -32.94 13.36 10.99
CA GLY A 21 -31.69 12.67 10.70
C GLY A 21 -30.73 12.72 11.89
N MET A 22 -29.53 12.27 11.65
CA MET A 22 -28.40 12.32 12.58
C MET A 22 -27.16 12.75 11.79
N MET A 23 -26.39 13.65 12.32
CA MET A 23 -25.04 13.92 11.84
C MET A 23 -24.13 12.78 12.31
N CYS A 24 -23.31 12.26 11.43
CA CYS A 24 -22.52 11.06 11.67
C CYS A 24 -21.02 11.38 11.69
N SER A 25 -20.28 10.66 12.51
CA SER A 25 -18.83 10.55 12.42
C SER A 25 -18.44 9.63 11.26
N ILE A 26 -17.15 9.57 10.93
CA ILE A 26 -16.67 8.67 9.89
C ILE A 26 -16.87 7.19 10.26
N GLU A 27 -16.78 6.86 11.55
CA GLU A 27 -17.02 5.51 12.07
C GLU A 27 -18.51 5.12 11.94
N GLU A 28 -19.41 6.04 12.21
CA GLU A 28 -20.84 5.82 12.04
C GLU A 28 -21.26 5.71 10.58
N LEU A 29 -20.46 6.24 9.65
CA LEU A 29 -20.61 6.05 8.21
C LEU A 29 -20.02 4.74 7.72
N GLY A 30 -19.20 4.05 8.54
CA GLY A 30 -18.66 2.72 8.26
C GLY A 30 -17.22 2.68 7.79
N SER A 31 -16.46 3.74 8.07
CA SER A 31 -15.02 3.80 7.85
C SER A 31 -14.29 4.11 9.16
N THR A 32 -13.05 4.53 9.10
CA THR A 32 -12.24 4.86 10.27
C THR A 32 -11.36 6.09 10.00
N THR A 33 -10.88 6.74 11.05
CA THR A 33 -9.89 7.82 10.97
C THR A 33 -8.54 7.33 10.42
N GLU A 34 -8.31 6.03 10.40
CA GLU A 34 -7.12 5.44 9.76
C GLU A 34 -7.14 5.64 8.24
N PHE A 35 -8.32 5.48 7.60
CA PHE A 35 -8.51 5.68 6.16
C PHE A 35 -8.86 7.13 5.80
N TYR A 36 -9.39 7.88 6.77
CA TYR A 36 -9.77 9.29 6.63
C TYR A 36 -9.11 10.10 7.75
N PRO A 37 -7.79 10.34 7.68
CA PRO A 37 -7.04 11.00 8.76
C PRO A 37 -7.44 12.46 8.99
N GLU A 38 -8.12 13.08 8.02
CA GLU A 38 -8.71 14.41 8.16
C GLU A 38 -10.01 14.42 8.98
N ALA A 39 -10.61 13.25 9.21
CA ALA A 39 -11.83 13.15 10.00
C ALA A 39 -11.53 13.47 11.47
N PRO A 40 -12.38 14.30 12.13
CA PRO A 40 -12.18 14.60 13.53
C PRO A 40 -12.41 13.36 14.39
N GLU A 41 -11.52 13.11 15.33
CA GLU A 41 -11.70 12.07 16.33
C GLU A 41 -12.94 12.37 17.19
N ASN A 42 -13.89 11.45 17.26
CA ASN A 42 -15.17 11.62 17.97
C ASN A 42 -16.01 12.82 17.50
N GLY A 43 -15.87 13.24 16.24
CA GLY A 43 -16.55 14.39 15.65
C GLY A 43 -17.41 14.02 14.45
N ILE A 44 -18.19 15.00 13.98
CA ILE A 44 -19.00 14.89 12.76
C ILE A 44 -18.06 14.94 11.55
N TYR A 45 -18.21 14.01 10.60
CA TYR A 45 -17.47 14.07 9.34
C TYR A 45 -18.04 15.16 8.43
N ILE A 46 -17.16 16.03 7.94
CA ILE A 46 -17.51 17.15 7.05
C ILE A 46 -16.98 16.82 5.67
N PHE A 47 -17.88 16.65 4.71
CA PHE A 47 -17.53 16.43 3.31
C PHE A 47 -17.00 17.72 2.67
N ASP A 48 -16.20 17.57 1.61
CA ASP A 48 -15.77 18.67 0.76
C ASP A 48 -16.97 19.38 0.11
N ASP A 49 -16.85 20.69 -0.11
CA ASP A 49 -17.90 21.52 -0.68
C ASP A 49 -18.32 21.11 -2.11
N SER A 50 -17.54 20.30 -2.80
CA SER A 50 -17.88 19.73 -4.12
C SER A 50 -18.93 18.62 -4.06
N VAL A 51 -19.20 18.06 -2.87
CA VAL A 51 -20.17 16.99 -2.70
C VAL A 51 -21.59 17.56 -2.74
N GLU A 52 -22.43 17.02 -3.64
CA GLU A 52 -23.82 17.44 -3.77
C GLU A 52 -24.62 17.13 -2.50
N VAL A 53 -25.34 18.13 -2.00
CA VAL A 53 -26.20 17.97 -0.83
C VAL A 53 -27.34 16.99 -1.13
N GLY A 54 -27.42 15.94 -0.33
CA GLY A 54 -28.40 14.86 -0.53
C GLY A 54 -27.85 13.61 -1.23
N ALA A 55 -26.58 13.64 -1.69
CA ALA A 55 -25.88 12.46 -2.17
C ALA A 55 -25.80 11.35 -1.10
N ASP A 56 -25.72 10.11 -1.51
CA ASP A 56 -25.53 9.00 -0.57
C ASP A 56 -24.08 8.98 -0.08
N ALA A 57 -23.87 9.17 1.21
CA ALA A 57 -22.55 9.25 1.83
C ALA A 57 -21.72 7.96 1.62
N VAL A 58 -22.36 6.80 1.57
CA VAL A 58 -21.68 5.51 1.32
C VAL A 58 -21.11 5.47 -0.09
N GLU A 59 -21.85 5.97 -1.08
CA GLU A 59 -21.38 6.06 -2.47
C GLU A 59 -20.26 7.12 -2.61
N VAL A 60 -20.44 8.28 -1.97
CA VAL A 60 -19.42 9.35 -2.00
C VAL A 60 -18.09 8.88 -1.41
N LEU A 61 -18.14 8.17 -0.29
CA LEU A 61 -16.97 7.60 0.36
C LEU A 61 -16.42 6.34 -0.35
N GLY A 62 -17.14 5.83 -1.37
CA GLY A 62 -16.72 4.63 -2.09
C GLY A 62 -16.74 3.36 -1.24
N LEU A 63 -17.59 3.30 -0.20
CA LEU A 63 -17.70 2.17 0.72
C LEU A 63 -18.61 1.05 0.20
N HIS A 64 -19.20 1.23 -0.98
CA HIS A 64 -20.06 0.22 -1.62
C HIS A 64 -19.21 -0.65 -2.53
N ASP A 65 -18.54 -1.62 -1.95
CA ASP A 65 -17.66 -2.54 -2.67
C ASP A 65 -17.96 -4.00 -2.24
N THR A 66 -17.45 -4.94 -3.03
CA THR A 66 -17.48 -6.37 -2.72
C THR A 66 -16.08 -6.87 -2.48
N VAL A 67 -15.77 -7.15 -1.22
CA VAL A 67 -14.47 -7.68 -0.81
C VAL A 67 -14.56 -9.20 -0.71
N PHE A 68 -13.65 -9.90 -1.37
CA PHE A 68 -13.49 -11.34 -1.26
C PHE A 68 -12.27 -11.64 -0.39
N GLU A 69 -12.49 -12.36 0.69
CA GLU A 69 -11.42 -12.88 1.54
C GLU A 69 -11.12 -14.33 1.15
N TYR A 70 -9.86 -14.63 0.86
CA TYR A 70 -9.42 -15.93 0.41
C TYR A 70 -8.42 -16.53 1.38
N GLU A 71 -8.66 -17.80 1.76
CA GLU A 71 -7.63 -18.63 2.38
C GLU A 71 -6.72 -19.23 1.28
N ILE A 72 -5.57 -18.62 1.05
CA ILE A 72 -4.68 -18.98 -0.05
C ILE A 72 -3.66 -20.02 0.39
N ASN A 73 -3.57 -21.13 -0.35
CA ASN A 73 -2.58 -22.20 -0.15
C ASN A 73 -1.63 -22.39 -1.35
N ARG A 74 -1.66 -21.47 -2.31
CA ARG A 74 -0.83 -21.47 -3.52
C ARG A 74 -0.19 -20.10 -3.71
N VAL A 75 1.12 -20.06 -3.85
CA VAL A 75 1.89 -18.81 -3.96
C VAL A 75 1.59 -18.00 -5.23
N ASP A 76 1.15 -18.64 -6.30
CA ASP A 76 0.76 -17.99 -7.54
C ASP A 76 -0.60 -17.26 -7.47
N CYS A 77 -1.31 -17.42 -6.36
CA CYS A 77 -2.56 -16.72 -6.07
C CYS A 77 -2.40 -15.53 -5.11
N TYR A 78 -1.19 -15.20 -4.66
CA TYR A 78 -0.93 -14.03 -3.80
C TYR A 78 -0.90 -12.72 -4.58
N SER A 79 -1.93 -12.49 -5.42
CA SER A 79 -2.15 -11.22 -6.10
C SER A 79 -3.51 -11.19 -6.78
N VAL A 80 -4.00 -10.00 -7.08
CA VAL A 80 -5.26 -9.84 -7.84
C VAL A 80 -5.16 -10.55 -9.20
N LEU A 81 -4.02 -10.44 -9.90
CA LEU A 81 -3.81 -11.13 -11.17
C LEU A 81 -3.74 -12.65 -11.02
N GLY A 82 -3.14 -13.15 -9.94
CA GLY A 82 -3.11 -14.57 -9.64
C GLY A 82 -4.52 -15.14 -9.44
N ILE A 83 -5.31 -14.48 -8.60
CA ILE A 83 -6.73 -14.84 -8.36
C ILE A 83 -7.56 -14.70 -9.65
N ALA A 84 -7.35 -13.64 -10.43
CA ALA A 84 -8.08 -13.46 -11.69
C ALA A 84 -7.78 -14.59 -12.69
N ARG A 85 -6.53 -15.05 -12.76
CA ARG A 85 -6.12 -16.19 -13.60
C ARG A 85 -6.77 -17.48 -13.14
N GLU A 86 -6.78 -17.74 -11.84
CA GLU A 86 -7.44 -18.90 -11.24
C GLU A 86 -8.95 -18.89 -11.46
N ALA A 87 -9.60 -17.74 -11.25
CA ALA A 87 -11.03 -17.56 -11.51
C ALA A 87 -11.35 -17.78 -13.00
N ALA A 88 -10.54 -17.26 -13.91
CA ALA A 88 -10.72 -17.47 -15.35
C ALA A 88 -10.65 -18.97 -15.72
N ALA A 89 -9.70 -19.70 -15.15
CA ALA A 89 -9.58 -21.15 -15.34
C ALA A 89 -10.79 -21.89 -14.76
N THR A 90 -11.18 -21.59 -13.52
CA THR A 90 -12.32 -22.22 -12.82
C THR A 90 -13.64 -22.00 -13.57
N PHE A 91 -13.89 -20.78 -14.01
CA PHE A 91 -15.11 -20.41 -14.74
C PHE A 91 -15.03 -20.63 -16.25
N ARG A 92 -13.93 -21.17 -16.75
CA ARG A 92 -13.67 -21.39 -18.19
C ARG A 92 -13.88 -20.12 -19.03
N LYS A 93 -13.40 -19.00 -18.50
CA LYS A 93 -13.42 -17.70 -19.17
C LYS A 93 -12.01 -17.33 -19.65
N PRO A 94 -11.88 -16.53 -20.72
CA PRO A 94 -10.56 -16.04 -21.11
C PRO A 94 -9.98 -15.12 -20.03
N PHE A 95 -8.69 -15.30 -19.73
CA PHE A 95 -7.92 -14.39 -18.91
C PHE A 95 -7.32 -13.30 -19.80
N VAL A 96 -7.57 -12.04 -19.46
CA VAL A 96 -6.97 -10.89 -20.15
C VAL A 96 -6.06 -10.18 -19.16
N ALA A 97 -4.75 -10.27 -19.36
CA ALA A 97 -3.79 -9.53 -18.56
C ALA A 97 -3.88 -8.03 -18.84
N PRO A 98 -3.68 -7.17 -17.84
CA PRO A 98 -3.60 -5.73 -18.08
C PRO A 98 -2.43 -5.40 -19.00
N GLU A 99 -2.63 -4.44 -19.91
CA GLU A 99 -1.56 -3.95 -20.77
C GLU A 99 -0.60 -3.09 -19.95
N VAL A 100 0.65 -3.54 -19.82
CA VAL A 100 1.69 -2.78 -19.15
C VAL A 100 2.48 -1.97 -20.18
N LYS A 101 2.36 -0.65 -20.12
CA LYS A 101 3.13 0.27 -20.97
C LYS A 101 4.33 0.80 -20.19
N ALA A 102 5.53 0.40 -20.60
CA ALA A 102 6.74 1.04 -20.09
C ALA A 102 6.85 2.45 -20.68
N VAL A 103 6.83 3.46 -19.80
CA VAL A 103 6.97 4.86 -20.20
C VAL A 103 8.23 5.46 -19.58
N GLY A 104 8.81 6.47 -20.22
CA GLY A 104 9.84 7.33 -19.65
C GLY A 104 11.20 6.66 -19.49
N THR A 105 11.77 6.16 -20.58
CA THR A 105 13.17 5.74 -20.58
C THR A 105 14.05 6.85 -21.15
N THR A 106 14.69 7.63 -20.28
CA THR A 106 15.68 8.64 -20.68
C THR A 106 17.02 8.34 -20.01
N GLY A 107 18.03 8.00 -20.80
CA GLY A 107 19.38 7.69 -20.32
C GLY A 107 19.52 6.23 -19.86
N ASP A 108 20.72 5.91 -19.35
CA ASP A 108 21.06 4.59 -18.83
C ASP A 108 20.95 4.59 -17.30
N VAL A 109 20.25 3.59 -16.74
CA VAL A 109 20.13 3.41 -15.28
C VAL A 109 21.50 3.18 -14.62
N ASN A 110 22.45 2.61 -15.34
CA ASN A 110 23.81 2.36 -14.84
C ASN A 110 24.62 3.65 -14.57
N ASP A 111 24.17 4.79 -15.11
CA ASP A 111 24.76 6.10 -14.78
C ASP A 111 24.36 6.58 -13.37
N TYR A 112 23.35 5.97 -12.77
CA TYR A 112 22.76 6.39 -11.49
C TYR A 112 22.93 5.37 -10.38
N ILE A 113 22.77 4.08 -10.68
CA ILE A 113 22.81 3.02 -9.67
C ILE A 113 23.36 1.73 -10.26
N LYS A 114 24.13 1.01 -9.47
CA LYS A 114 24.59 -0.34 -9.79
C LYS A 114 23.98 -1.35 -8.82
N VAL A 115 23.75 -2.55 -9.29
CA VAL A 115 23.22 -3.65 -8.48
C VAL A 115 24.22 -4.80 -8.51
N GLU A 116 24.58 -5.29 -7.32
CA GLU A 116 25.39 -6.48 -7.12
C GLU A 116 24.64 -7.47 -6.24
N VAL A 117 24.45 -8.69 -6.72
CA VAL A 117 23.89 -9.79 -5.94
C VAL A 117 25.01 -10.72 -5.54
N LYS A 118 25.34 -10.77 -4.24
CA LYS A 118 26.38 -11.64 -3.68
C LYS A 118 25.86 -13.03 -3.32
N ASP A 119 24.57 -13.13 -3.02
CA ASP A 119 23.92 -14.40 -2.71
C ASP A 119 22.83 -14.71 -3.73
N ALA A 120 23.21 -15.45 -4.77
CA ALA A 120 22.29 -15.83 -5.84
C ALA A 120 21.37 -17.00 -5.45
N GLU A 121 21.64 -17.69 -4.34
CA GLU A 121 20.78 -18.75 -3.82
C GLU A 121 19.50 -18.16 -3.21
N LEU A 122 19.64 -17.18 -2.32
CA LEU A 122 18.50 -16.52 -1.68
C LEU A 122 17.88 -15.44 -2.55
N CYS A 123 18.66 -14.79 -3.43
CA CYS A 123 18.18 -13.76 -4.34
C CYS A 123 18.73 -14.00 -5.75
N PRO A 124 18.09 -14.82 -6.57
CA PRO A 124 18.58 -15.12 -7.93
C PRO A 124 18.50 -13.89 -8.85
N ARG A 125 17.69 -12.90 -8.52
CA ARG A 125 17.52 -11.68 -9.31
C ARG A 125 17.06 -10.50 -8.45
N TYR A 126 17.74 -9.38 -8.59
CA TYR A 126 17.32 -8.09 -8.03
C TYR A 126 17.30 -7.02 -9.13
N CYS A 127 16.23 -6.26 -9.21
CA CYS A 127 16.05 -5.23 -10.22
C CYS A 127 15.89 -3.86 -9.55
N ALA A 128 16.54 -2.85 -10.11
CA ALA A 128 16.37 -1.46 -9.70
C ALA A 128 15.95 -0.60 -10.90
N LYS A 129 15.19 0.44 -10.64
CA LYS A 129 14.79 1.46 -11.59
C LYS A 129 14.91 2.83 -10.93
N VAL A 130 15.39 3.82 -11.66
CA VAL A 130 15.50 5.19 -11.16
C VAL A 130 14.36 6.03 -11.71
N VAL A 131 13.68 6.74 -10.83
CA VAL A 131 12.62 7.71 -11.17
C VAL A 131 13.07 9.07 -10.71
N LYS A 132 13.00 10.07 -11.59
CA LYS A 132 13.43 11.45 -11.31
C LYS A 132 12.24 12.38 -11.10
N ASN A 133 12.52 13.52 -10.43
CA ASN A 133 11.54 14.58 -10.23
C ASN A 133 10.28 14.10 -9.49
N VAL A 134 10.45 13.17 -8.56
CA VAL A 134 9.35 12.69 -7.72
C VAL A 134 8.89 13.82 -6.81
N LYS A 135 7.57 14.00 -6.74
CA LYS A 135 6.92 14.88 -5.76
C LYS A 135 6.01 14.03 -4.89
N ILE A 136 6.28 14.02 -3.61
CA ILE A 136 5.41 13.34 -2.65
C ILE A 136 4.08 14.10 -2.56
N ALA A 137 3.00 13.40 -2.75
CA ALA A 137 1.64 13.90 -2.72
C ALA A 137 0.66 12.77 -2.32
N PRO A 138 -0.58 13.07 -1.95
CA PRO A 138 -1.62 12.05 -1.84
C PRO A 138 -1.77 11.27 -3.16
N SER A 139 -2.04 10.00 -3.04
CA SER A 139 -2.36 9.16 -4.21
C SER A 139 -3.66 9.57 -4.88
N PRO A 140 -3.86 9.26 -6.16
CA PRO A 140 -5.16 9.42 -6.79
C PRO A 140 -6.25 8.66 -6.02
N GLU A 141 -7.43 9.22 -5.91
CA GLU A 141 -8.56 8.69 -5.15
C GLU A 141 -8.89 7.22 -5.49
N TRP A 142 -8.87 6.87 -6.79
CA TRP A 142 -9.11 5.50 -7.23
C TRP A 142 -8.11 4.49 -6.65
N MET A 143 -6.84 4.88 -6.48
CA MET A 143 -5.80 4.04 -5.87
C MET A 143 -6.01 3.91 -4.37
N GLN A 144 -6.31 5.03 -3.70
CA GLN A 144 -6.61 5.03 -2.27
C GLN A 144 -7.80 4.11 -1.95
N ARG A 145 -8.88 4.21 -2.71
CA ARG A 145 -10.08 3.37 -2.54
C ARG A 145 -9.77 1.87 -2.70
N ARG A 146 -8.99 1.50 -3.72
CA ARG A 146 -8.62 0.10 -3.96
C ARG A 146 -7.72 -0.46 -2.85
N LEU A 147 -6.72 0.31 -2.42
CA LEU A 147 -5.86 -0.09 -1.29
C LEU A 147 -6.68 -0.24 -0.01
N SER A 148 -7.54 0.72 0.29
CA SER A 148 -8.44 0.66 1.45
C SER A 148 -9.35 -0.56 1.42
N ALA A 149 -9.88 -0.92 0.25
CA ALA A 149 -10.70 -2.13 0.08
C ALA A 149 -9.92 -3.43 0.35
N CYS A 150 -8.59 -3.41 0.11
CA CYS A 150 -7.68 -4.51 0.47
C CYS A 150 -7.18 -4.43 1.93
N GLY A 151 -7.64 -3.45 2.73
CA GLY A 151 -7.20 -3.27 4.12
C GLY A 151 -5.85 -2.56 4.26
N ILE A 152 -5.34 -1.95 3.19
CA ILE A 152 -4.08 -1.21 3.19
C ILE A 152 -4.38 0.28 3.32
N ARG A 153 -3.84 0.91 4.37
CA ARG A 153 -3.98 2.35 4.58
C ARG A 153 -3.15 3.14 3.57
N PRO A 154 -3.75 4.04 2.78
CA PRO A 154 -3.01 4.96 1.92
C PRO A 154 -2.12 5.91 2.75
N ILE A 155 -0.90 6.18 2.27
CA ILE A 155 0.07 7.04 2.95
C ILE A 155 0.46 8.21 2.04
N ASN A 156 1.05 7.90 0.91
CA ASN A 156 1.42 8.84 -0.14
C ASN A 156 1.64 8.10 -1.46
N ASN A 157 1.69 8.85 -2.55
CA ASN A 157 1.78 8.29 -3.90
C ASN A 157 2.95 7.30 -4.10
N LEU A 158 4.08 7.50 -3.44
CA LEU A 158 5.25 6.63 -3.60
C LEU A 158 5.03 5.27 -2.91
N VAL A 159 4.63 5.31 -1.64
CA VAL A 159 4.35 4.11 -0.85
C VAL A 159 3.15 3.35 -1.42
N ASP A 160 2.11 4.08 -1.79
CA ASP A 160 0.87 3.48 -2.31
C ASP A 160 1.08 2.80 -3.66
N ILE A 161 1.93 3.36 -4.54
CA ILE A 161 2.30 2.70 -5.80
C ILE A 161 2.99 1.36 -5.52
N THR A 162 3.92 1.30 -4.57
CA THR A 162 4.61 0.05 -4.24
C THR A 162 3.65 -0.99 -3.67
N ASN A 163 2.74 -0.58 -2.78
CA ASN A 163 1.69 -1.45 -2.24
C ASN A 163 0.72 -1.89 -3.33
N TYR A 164 0.29 -0.97 -4.20
CA TYR A 164 -0.63 -1.31 -5.29
C TYR A 164 -0.05 -2.33 -6.26
N VAL A 165 1.23 -2.18 -6.63
CA VAL A 165 1.92 -3.16 -7.50
C VAL A 165 2.06 -4.50 -6.80
N MET A 166 2.35 -4.52 -5.52
CA MET A 166 2.42 -5.76 -4.73
C MET A 166 1.06 -6.48 -4.72
N GLU A 167 -0.03 -5.79 -4.45
CA GLU A 167 -1.38 -6.37 -4.45
C GLU A 167 -1.81 -6.84 -5.85
N GLU A 168 -1.58 -6.05 -6.87
CA GLU A 168 -2.02 -6.38 -8.23
C GLU A 168 -1.20 -7.49 -8.86
N PHE A 169 0.14 -7.45 -8.74
CA PHE A 169 1.08 -8.34 -9.45
C PHE A 169 1.76 -9.38 -8.55
N GLY A 170 1.68 -9.26 -7.24
CA GLY A 170 2.37 -10.13 -6.29
C GLY A 170 3.87 -9.83 -6.17
N GLN A 171 4.33 -8.64 -6.59
CA GLN A 171 5.73 -8.27 -6.56
C GLN A 171 5.97 -7.20 -5.48
N PRO A 172 6.57 -7.57 -4.33
CA PRO A 172 7.00 -6.61 -3.33
C PRO A 172 8.04 -5.65 -3.91
N MET A 173 7.91 -4.37 -3.55
CA MET A 173 8.80 -3.30 -3.97
C MET A 173 9.17 -2.42 -2.78
N HIS A 174 10.33 -1.78 -2.86
CA HIS A 174 10.73 -0.73 -1.93
C HIS A 174 11.29 0.47 -2.69
N ALA A 175 11.02 1.66 -2.21
CA ALA A 175 11.51 2.90 -2.78
C ALA A 175 12.57 3.51 -1.86
N TYR A 176 13.72 3.80 -2.41
CA TYR A 176 14.83 4.44 -1.71
C TYR A 176 15.07 5.84 -2.27
N ASP A 177 15.42 6.79 -1.41
CA ASP A 177 15.99 8.04 -1.87
C ASP A 177 17.41 7.81 -2.39
N LEU A 178 17.61 8.01 -3.69
CA LEU A 178 18.90 7.77 -4.33
C LEU A 178 20.06 8.58 -3.69
N SER A 179 19.77 9.75 -3.13
CA SER A 179 20.76 10.60 -2.47
C SER A 179 21.30 10.00 -1.17
N THR A 180 20.55 9.07 -0.55
CA THR A 180 20.95 8.38 0.69
C THR A 180 21.77 7.12 0.42
N ILE A 181 21.74 6.59 -0.80
CA ILE A 181 22.44 5.34 -1.19
C ILE A 181 23.93 5.63 -1.42
N LYS A 182 24.76 5.13 -0.53
CA LYS A 182 26.21 5.31 -0.61
C LYS A 182 26.83 4.53 -1.77
N GLY A 183 27.77 5.17 -2.45
CA GLY A 183 28.44 4.59 -3.62
C GLY A 183 27.54 4.41 -4.85
N ASN A 184 26.30 4.92 -4.82
CA ASN A 184 25.29 4.68 -5.87
C ASN A 184 25.19 3.18 -6.22
N LYS A 185 25.18 2.33 -5.20
CA LYS A 185 25.25 0.89 -5.36
C LYS A 185 24.31 0.18 -4.39
N ILE A 186 23.55 -0.78 -4.90
CA ILE A 186 22.80 -1.74 -4.10
C ILE A 186 23.57 -3.05 -4.08
N VAL A 187 23.79 -3.59 -2.89
CA VAL A 187 24.43 -4.88 -2.67
C VAL A 187 23.47 -5.79 -1.92
N VAL A 188 23.09 -6.90 -2.54
CA VAL A 188 22.26 -7.92 -1.90
C VAL A 188 23.19 -9.01 -1.35
N ARG A 189 23.21 -9.16 -0.02
CA ARG A 189 24.10 -10.11 0.68
C ARG A 189 23.43 -10.72 1.89
N ARG A 190 24.00 -11.79 2.40
CA ARG A 190 23.63 -12.27 3.75
C ARG A 190 24.13 -11.28 4.82
N ALA A 191 23.42 -11.23 5.94
CA ALA A 191 23.90 -10.54 7.12
C ALA A 191 25.14 -11.23 7.70
N GLU A 192 25.88 -10.52 8.55
CA GLU A 192 26.93 -11.11 9.39
C GLU A 192 26.32 -11.53 10.74
N ASP A 193 26.93 -12.56 11.36
CA ASP A 193 26.48 -13.00 12.68
C ASP A 193 26.64 -11.87 13.71
N GLY A 194 25.54 -11.47 14.34
CA GLY A 194 25.50 -10.39 15.30
C GLY A 194 25.43 -8.98 14.70
N GLU A 195 25.30 -8.84 13.38
CA GLU A 195 25.09 -7.55 12.73
C GLU A 195 23.84 -6.85 13.31
N LYS A 196 23.96 -5.56 13.62
CA LYS A 196 22.87 -4.76 14.17
C LYS A 196 22.20 -3.96 13.04
N PHE A 197 20.88 -3.97 13.06
CA PHE A 197 20.08 -3.25 12.07
C PHE A 197 18.79 -2.72 12.71
N THR A 198 18.50 -1.44 12.51
CA THR A 198 17.26 -0.81 12.99
C THR A 198 16.27 -0.76 11.83
N THR A 199 15.13 -1.40 12.00
CA THR A 199 14.03 -1.41 11.04
C THR A 199 13.18 -0.14 11.12
N LEU A 200 12.35 0.13 10.08
CA LEU A 200 11.48 1.32 10.00
C LEU A 200 10.52 1.50 11.20
N ASP A 201 10.24 0.44 11.94
CA ASP A 201 9.47 0.48 13.18
C ASP A 201 10.29 0.91 14.41
N GLY A 202 11.53 1.34 14.21
CA GLY A 202 12.45 1.80 15.26
C GLY A 202 13.03 0.68 16.13
N GLN A 203 12.87 -0.59 15.76
CA GLN A 203 13.37 -1.72 16.55
C GLN A 203 14.76 -2.14 16.08
N GLU A 204 15.72 -2.20 17.05
CA GLU A 204 17.03 -2.79 16.81
C GLU A 204 16.92 -4.31 16.73
N ARG A 205 17.38 -4.88 15.63
CA ARG A 205 17.44 -6.31 15.37
C ARG A 205 18.89 -6.79 15.44
N THR A 206 19.09 -7.99 15.95
CA THR A 206 20.36 -8.69 15.85
C THR A 206 20.22 -9.76 14.79
N LEU A 207 21.02 -9.66 13.76
CA LEU A 207 20.91 -10.49 12.56
C LEU A 207 21.86 -11.69 12.63
N ASP A 208 21.60 -12.67 11.80
CA ASP A 208 22.43 -13.85 11.57
C ASP A 208 22.59 -14.13 10.07
N ARG A 209 23.40 -15.11 9.72
CA ARG A 209 23.76 -15.45 8.33
C ARG A 209 22.63 -16.01 7.49
N ASP A 210 21.52 -16.40 8.10
CA ASP A 210 20.36 -16.91 7.36
C ASP A 210 19.47 -15.77 6.85
N MET A 211 19.75 -14.54 7.27
CA MET A 211 19.01 -13.34 6.89
C MET A 211 19.63 -12.65 5.69
N LEU A 212 18.78 -12.33 4.70
CA LEU A 212 19.19 -11.59 3.51
C LEU A 212 19.00 -10.09 3.69
N MET A 213 20.01 -9.32 3.31
CA MET A 213 20.04 -7.88 3.46
C MET A 213 20.14 -7.18 2.11
N ILE A 214 19.45 -6.06 2.01
CA ILE A 214 19.69 -5.05 0.98
C ILE A 214 20.62 -4.00 1.61
N CYS A 215 21.75 -3.77 0.98
CA CYS A 215 22.78 -2.86 1.48
C CYS A 215 23.10 -1.81 0.42
N ASP A 216 23.64 -0.69 0.84
CA ASP A 216 24.44 0.17 -0.04
C ASP A 216 25.93 -0.27 0.01
N GLU A 217 26.85 0.57 -0.41
CA GLU A 217 28.28 0.24 -0.38
C GLU A 217 28.86 0.16 1.04
N GLU A 218 28.23 0.86 2.01
CA GLU A 218 28.76 1.01 3.37
C GLU A 218 27.94 0.25 4.42
N LYS A 219 26.62 0.17 4.28
CA LYS A 219 25.72 -0.29 5.32
C LYS A 219 24.50 -1.05 4.80
N ALA A 220 23.85 -1.79 5.69
CA ALA A 220 22.53 -2.36 5.48
C ALA A 220 21.48 -1.26 5.45
N ILE A 221 20.55 -1.32 4.49
CA ILE A 221 19.45 -0.37 4.29
C ILE A 221 18.08 -1.04 4.27
N GLY A 222 18.03 -2.36 4.28
CA GLY A 222 16.78 -3.11 4.34
C GLY A 222 16.98 -4.57 4.67
N LEU A 223 16.05 -5.14 5.42
CA LEU A 223 15.91 -6.57 5.62
C LEU A 223 15.06 -7.12 4.47
N ALA A 224 15.69 -7.91 3.59
CA ALA A 224 15.11 -8.30 2.32
C ALA A 224 13.77 -9.03 2.46
N GLY A 225 12.76 -8.55 1.75
CA GLY A 225 11.41 -9.12 1.76
C GLY A 225 10.62 -8.93 3.05
N ILE A 226 11.16 -8.20 4.03
CA ILE A 226 10.52 -8.01 5.34
C ILE A 226 10.27 -6.52 5.60
N MET A 227 11.33 -5.70 5.74
CA MET A 227 11.18 -4.30 6.13
C MET A 227 12.40 -3.45 5.74
N GLY A 228 12.17 -2.22 5.33
CA GLY A 228 13.22 -1.23 5.13
C GLY A 228 13.94 -0.84 6.42
N GLY A 229 15.09 -0.18 6.30
CA GLY A 229 15.82 0.38 7.42
C GLY A 229 15.38 1.80 7.74
N GLU A 230 15.49 2.18 9.02
CA GLU A 230 15.25 3.57 9.47
C GLU A 230 16.17 4.56 8.76
N ASN A 231 17.27 4.08 8.21
CA ASN A 231 18.36 4.85 7.61
C ASN A 231 18.28 4.97 6.07
N SER A 232 17.13 4.65 5.46
CA SER A 232 16.98 4.60 3.99
C SER A 232 15.79 5.38 3.45
#